data_389dfd88f8ae76c2f69cfde3369e3206
#
_entry.id   389dfd88f8ae76c2f69cfde3369e3206
#
_cell.length_a   1.000
_cell.length_b   1.000
_cell.length_c   1.000
_cell.angle_alpha   90.00
_cell.angle_beta   90.00
_cell.angle_gamma   90.00
#
_symmetry.space_group_name_H-M   'P 1'
#
loop_
_entity.id
_entity.type
_entity.pdbx_description
1 polymer ?
#
loop_
_entity_poly.entity_id
_entity_poly.type
_entity_poly.pdbx_seq_one_letter_code
_entity_poly.pdbx_strand_id
1 'polypeptide(L)'
;MESIDTKIQKEFNDAMSPFERMIKRMFDVFVALVGIVVLSPLFVIIYVKIWLTGGEAIYQQERIGYKGKAFNIYKFRTMHKDAEKNGIPRTEEERREQMTCVGKFLRDYHLDELPQLFNVVKGDMSFVGPRPERKVFIDRIMENNSNYVYVYKMRPGLTSAATLYNGYTDTMEKMLIRLDMDLEYLTTRSLWGDFMIICKTALAIISGKKI
;
A
#
# COMPACT_ATOMS: atom_id res chain seq x y z
N MET A 1 25.74 22.68 -21.24
CA MET A 1 25.51 22.68 -19.77
C MET A 1 24.13 22.08 -19.56
N GLU A 2 24.06 20.77 -19.25
CA GLU A 2 22.78 20.11 -18.90
C GLU A 2 22.27 20.77 -17.61
N SER A 3 20.99 21.18 -17.60
CA SER A 3 20.41 21.80 -16.41
C SER A 3 20.43 20.80 -15.25
N ILE A 4 20.53 21.31 -14.01
CA ILE A 4 20.48 20.49 -12.79
C ILE A 4 19.23 19.60 -12.82
N ASP A 5 18.08 20.13 -13.30
CA ASP A 5 16.82 19.39 -13.46
C ASP A 5 16.94 18.20 -14.42
N THR A 6 17.73 18.32 -15.48
CA THR A 6 17.95 17.22 -16.44
C THR A 6 18.82 16.11 -15.86
N LYS A 7 19.78 16.44 -15.00
CA LYS A 7 20.58 15.46 -14.25
C LYS A 7 19.75 14.72 -13.22
N ILE A 8 18.92 15.43 -12.45
CA ILE A 8 18.01 14.84 -11.45
C ILE A 8 16.97 13.96 -12.13
N GLN A 9 16.42 14.37 -13.30
CA GLN A 9 15.50 13.54 -14.08
C GLN A 9 16.13 12.24 -14.62
N LYS A 10 17.45 12.24 -14.92
CA LYS A 10 18.19 11.03 -15.30
C LYS A 10 18.41 10.06 -14.14
N GLU A 11 18.50 10.57 -12.91
CA GLU A 11 18.83 9.79 -11.74
C GLU A 11 17.69 8.83 -11.31
N PHE A 12 16.43 9.21 -11.51
CA PHE A 12 15.26 8.41 -11.11
C PHE A 12 14.42 7.95 -12.32
N ASN A 13 15.08 7.30 -13.30
CA ASN A 13 14.39 6.67 -14.39
C ASN A 13 13.81 5.32 -13.98
N ASP A 14 12.61 5.06 -14.52
CA ASP A 14 11.95 3.77 -14.34
C ASP A 14 12.75 2.66 -15.03
N ALA A 15 13.20 1.66 -14.25
CA ALA A 15 13.96 0.53 -14.78
C ALA A 15 13.12 -0.35 -15.72
N MET A 16 11.79 -0.45 -15.47
CA MET A 16 10.91 -1.23 -16.34
C MET A 16 10.60 -0.52 -17.65
N SER A 17 10.79 -1.21 -18.76
CA SER A 17 10.31 -0.79 -20.07
C SER A 17 8.77 -0.67 -20.11
N PRO A 18 8.20 0.06 -21.08
CA PRO A 18 6.74 0.11 -21.27
C PRO A 18 6.11 -1.28 -21.44
N PHE A 19 6.82 -2.20 -22.09
CA PHE A 19 6.36 -3.58 -22.31
C PHE A 19 6.33 -4.38 -21.00
N GLU A 20 7.36 -4.30 -20.16
CA GLU A 20 7.38 -4.96 -18.85
C GLU A 20 6.30 -4.42 -17.93
N ARG A 21 6.05 -3.09 -17.95
CA ARG A 21 4.93 -2.48 -17.20
C ARG A 21 3.56 -2.98 -17.66
N MET A 22 3.41 -3.27 -18.95
CA MET A 22 2.19 -3.86 -19.49
C MET A 22 2.04 -5.31 -19.00
N ILE A 23 3.09 -6.13 -19.08
CA ILE A 23 3.08 -7.51 -18.57
C ILE A 23 2.75 -7.52 -17.07
N LYS A 24 3.45 -6.69 -16.29
CA LYS A 24 3.18 -6.53 -14.85
C LYS A 24 1.69 -6.22 -14.62
N ARG A 25 1.13 -5.28 -15.37
CA ARG A 25 -0.27 -4.88 -15.23
C ARG A 25 -1.24 -6.02 -15.54
N MET A 26 -0.99 -6.79 -16.60
CA MET A 26 -1.80 -7.95 -16.94
C MET A 26 -1.74 -9.01 -15.84
N PHE A 27 -0.55 -9.28 -15.30
CA PHE A 27 -0.34 -10.19 -14.18
C PHE A 27 -1.08 -9.69 -12.93
N ASP A 28 -0.93 -8.42 -12.55
CA ASP A 28 -1.62 -7.81 -11.40
C ASP A 28 -3.15 -8.01 -11.50
N VAL A 29 -3.75 -7.68 -12.65
CA VAL A 29 -5.20 -7.82 -12.85
C VAL A 29 -5.62 -9.27 -12.78
N PHE A 30 -4.89 -10.17 -13.47
CA PHE A 30 -5.22 -11.59 -13.49
C PHE A 30 -5.18 -12.19 -12.09
N VAL A 31 -4.09 -11.98 -11.34
CA VAL A 31 -3.94 -12.51 -9.98
C VAL A 31 -4.96 -11.90 -9.03
N ALA A 32 -5.27 -10.60 -9.17
CA ALA A 32 -6.30 -9.96 -8.34
C ALA A 32 -7.70 -10.54 -8.61
N LEU A 33 -8.07 -10.78 -9.88
CA LEU A 33 -9.34 -11.41 -10.22
C LEU A 33 -9.45 -12.85 -9.68
N VAL A 34 -8.40 -13.64 -9.87
CA VAL A 34 -8.34 -15.01 -9.30
C VAL A 34 -8.44 -14.93 -7.78
N GLY A 35 -7.71 -14.04 -7.13
CA GLY A 35 -7.76 -13.83 -5.68
C GLY A 35 -9.17 -13.46 -5.20
N ILE A 36 -9.87 -12.54 -5.87
CA ILE A 36 -11.24 -12.16 -5.52
C ILE A 36 -12.19 -13.37 -5.62
N VAL A 37 -12.09 -14.17 -6.70
CA VAL A 37 -12.95 -15.34 -6.89
C VAL A 37 -12.66 -16.41 -5.83
N VAL A 38 -11.40 -16.78 -5.64
CA VAL A 38 -10.99 -17.83 -4.69
C VAL A 38 -11.29 -17.44 -3.26
N LEU A 39 -11.07 -16.17 -2.89
CA LEU A 39 -11.30 -15.68 -1.54
C LEU A 39 -12.73 -15.16 -1.32
N SER A 40 -13.62 -15.25 -2.32
CA SER A 40 -15.00 -14.74 -2.20
C SER A 40 -15.76 -15.31 -0.99
N PRO A 41 -15.68 -16.61 -0.61
CA PRO A 41 -16.33 -17.09 0.60
C PRO A 41 -15.80 -16.42 1.88
N LEU A 42 -14.49 -16.21 1.93
CA LEU A 42 -13.85 -15.50 3.06
C LEU A 42 -14.28 -14.05 3.12
N PHE A 43 -14.37 -13.35 1.97
CA PHE A 43 -14.89 -11.99 1.90
C PHE A 43 -16.29 -11.88 2.49
N VAL A 44 -17.18 -12.81 2.12
CA VAL A 44 -18.57 -12.83 2.63
C VAL A 44 -18.58 -13.05 4.14
N ILE A 45 -17.82 -14.02 4.64
CA ILE A 45 -17.75 -14.33 6.08
C ILE A 45 -17.25 -13.10 6.86
N ILE A 46 -16.18 -12.46 6.41
CA ILE A 46 -15.63 -11.27 7.08
C ILE A 46 -16.63 -10.13 7.02
N TYR A 47 -17.22 -9.88 5.84
CA TYR A 47 -18.22 -8.83 5.64
C TYR A 47 -19.38 -8.97 6.61
N VAL A 48 -19.98 -10.16 6.68
CA VAL A 48 -21.12 -10.43 7.59
C VAL A 48 -20.72 -10.26 9.04
N LYS A 49 -19.55 -10.79 9.46
CA LYS A 49 -19.06 -10.62 10.84
C LYS A 49 -18.90 -9.15 11.23
N ILE A 50 -18.34 -8.32 10.35
CA ILE A 50 -18.18 -6.89 10.63
C ILE A 50 -19.54 -6.19 10.63
N TRP A 51 -20.42 -6.52 9.68
CA TRP A 51 -21.75 -5.94 9.59
C TRP A 51 -22.57 -6.19 10.87
N LEU A 52 -22.47 -7.38 11.45
CA LEU A 52 -23.12 -7.75 12.71
C LEU A 52 -22.59 -6.95 13.93
N THR A 53 -21.40 -6.35 13.85
CA THR A 53 -20.88 -5.44 14.90
C THR A 53 -21.42 -4.01 14.79
N GLY A 54 -22.35 -3.77 13.86
CA GLY A 54 -23.01 -2.47 13.62
C GLY A 54 -22.20 -1.52 12.74
N GLY A 55 -22.69 -1.25 11.53
CA GLY A 55 -22.19 -0.27 10.58
C GLY A 55 -21.53 -0.86 9.33
N GLU A 56 -20.96 -0.01 8.49
CA GLU A 56 -20.38 -0.38 7.20
C GLU A 56 -19.18 -1.32 7.37
N ALA A 57 -19.13 -2.39 6.58
CA ALA A 57 -18.05 -3.37 6.65
C ALA A 57 -16.80 -2.93 5.89
N ILE A 58 -16.94 -2.08 4.88
CA ILE A 58 -15.84 -1.56 4.07
C ILE A 58 -15.53 -0.13 4.50
N TYR A 59 -14.27 0.09 4.89
CA TYR A 59 -13.70 1.39 5.16
C TYR A 59 -13.00 1.90 3.91
N GLN A 60 -13.14 3.21 3.65
CA GLN A 60 -12.51 3.90 2.54
C GLN A 60 -11.71 5.08 3.07
N GLN A 61 -10.52 5.27 2.53
CA GLN A 61 -9.69 6.42 2.86
C GLN A 61 -8.98 6.94 1.61
N GLU A 62 -9.00 8.26 1.43
CA GLU A 62 -8.30 8.90 0.33
C GLU A 62 -6.77 8.76 0.49
N ARG A 63 -6.13 8.40 -0.59
CA ARG A 63 -4.68 8.27 -0.76
C ARG A 63 -4.24 8.88 -2.07
N ILE A 64 -2.96 9.24 -2.15
CA ILE A 64 -2.37 9.71 -3.41
C ILE A 64 -1.62 8.55 -4.06
N GLY A 65 -1.87 8.36 -5.36
CA GLY A 65 -1.32 7.24 -6.11
C GLY A 65 -0.63 7.64 -7.40
N TYR A 66 -0.75 6.79 -8.41
CA TYR A 66 -0.11 6.94 -9.72
C TYR A 66 -0.40 8.30 -10.35
N LYS A 67 0.65 8.98 -10.84
CA LYS A 67 0.58 10.33 -11.42
C LYS A 67 0.03 11.39 -10.45
N GLY A 68 0.18 11.20 -9.15
CA GLY A 68 -0.30 12.13 -8.13
C GLY A 68 -1.83 12.20 -8.01
N LYS A 69 -2.57 11.23 -8.57
CA LYS A 69 -4.03 11.22 -8.52
C LYS A 69 -4.52 10.65 -7.20
N ALA A 70 -5.51 11.32 -6.62
CA ALA A 70 -6.22 10.81 -5.46
C ALA A 70 -7.08 9.58 -5.84
N PHE A 71 -7.13 8.59 -4.94
CA PHE A 71 -8.01 7.44 -5.04
C PHE A 71 -8.42 6.97 -3.64
N ASN A 72 -9.51 6.21 -3.54
CA ASN A 72 -9.95 5.62 -2.29
C ASN A 72 -9.39 4.19 -2.14
N ILE A 73 -8.54 3.98 -1.13
CA ILE A 73 -8.11 2.64 -0.74
C ILE A 73 -9.24 1.94 0.02
N TYR A 74 -9.48 0.66 -0.30
CA TYR A 74 -10.52 -0.15 0.36
C TYR A 74 -9.91 -1.08 1.40
N LYS A 75 -10.52 -1.11 2.59
CA LYS A 75 -10.16 -2.04 3.68
C LYS A 75 -11.41 -2.56 4.36
N PHE A 76 -11.32 -3.72 5.00
CA PHE A 76 -12.31 -4.08 5.98
C PHE A 76 -12.18 -3.19 7.21
N ARG A 77 -13.32 -2.79 7.79
CA ARG A 77 -13.34 -1.99 9.01
C ARG A 77 -12.82 -2.81 10.18
N THR A 78 -11.79 -2.33 10.86
CA THR A 78 -11.17 -2.96 12.02
C THR A 78 -11.49 -2.24 13.33
N MET A 79 -11.94 -0.98 13.25
CA MET A 79 -12.17 -0.11 14.40
C MET A 79 -13.66 0.06 14.69
N HIS A 80 -13.99 0.48 15.91
CA HIS A 80 -15.36 0.88 16.28
C HIS A 80 -15.81 2.09 15.45
N LYS A 81 -17.13 2.25 15.26
CA LYS A 81 -17.72 3.28 14.39
C LYS A 81 -17.32 4.72 14.76
N ASP A 82 -17.01 4.94 16.03
CA ASP A 82 -16.71 6.26 16.59
C ASP A 82 -15.20 6.55 16.70
N ALA A 83 -14.36 5.63 16.25
CA ALA A 83 -12.91 5.67 16.45
C ALA A 83 -12.19 6.83 15.76
N GLU A 84 -12.68 7.30 14.60
CA GLU A 84 -12.01 8.31 13.76
C GLU A 84 -12.78 9.63 13.62
N LYS A 85 -13.68 9.95 14.55
CA LYS A 85 -14.50 11.18 14.44
C LYS A 85 -13.69 12.47 14.29
N ASN A 86 -12.42 12.51 14.67
CA ASN A 86 -11.59 13.72 14.66
C ASN A 86 -10.51 13.75 13.57
N GLY A 87 -10.36 12.72 12.72
CA GLY A 87 -9.39 12.70 11.61
C GLY A 87 -7.91 12.84 12.02
N ILE A 88 -7.60 12.87 13.31
CA ILE A 88 -6.23 13.05 13.84
C ILE A 88 -5.48 11.73 13.74
N PRO A 89 -4.24 11.74 13.19
CA PRO A 89 -3.38 10.56 13.19
C PRO A 89 -3.09 10.12 14.63
N ARG A 90 -3.42 8.87 14.95
CA ARG A 90 -3.20 8.28 16.28
C ARG A 90 -1.99 7.36 16.25
N THR A 91 -1.39 7.14 17.42
CA THR A 91 -0.36 6.11 17.60
C THR A 91 -0.93 4.72 17.34
N GLU A 92 -0.06 3.72 17.12
CA GLU A 92 -0.51 2.35 16.89
C GLU A 92 -1.21 1.76 18.13
N GLU A 93 -0.77 2.13 19.32
CA GLU A 93 -1.36 1.70 20.59
C GLU A 93 -2.79 2.24 20.75
N GLU A 94 -3.00 3.55 20.56
CA GLU A 94 -4.31 4.18 20.60
C GLU A 94 -5.27 3.58 19.56
N ARG A 95 -4.75 3.23 18.37
CA ARG A 95 -5.54 2.54 17.34
C ARG A 95 -5.94 1.16 17.77
N ARG A 96 -5.03 0.41 18.42
CA ARG A 96 -5.27 -0.96 18.85
C ARG A 96 -6.33 -1.06 19.97
N GLU A 97 -6.42 -0.07 20.85
CA GLU A 97 -7.46 0.04 21.87
C GLU A 97 -8.85 0.23 21.27
N GLN A 98 -8.94 0.90 20.13
CA GLN A 98 -10.21 1.18 19.45
C GLN A 98 -10.62 0.12 18.42
N MET A 99 -9.85 -0.96 18.30
CA MET A 99 -10.18 -2.07 17.41
C MET A 99 -11.23 -3.00 18.06
N THR A 100 -12.16 -3.46 17.21
CA THR A 100 -13.03 -4.58 17.59
C THR A 100 -12.21 -5.87 17.74
N CYS A 101 -12.74 -6.89 18.43
CA CYS A 101 -12.07 -8.19 18.51
C CYS A 101 -11.82 -8.80 17.13
N VAL A 102 -12.81 -8.71 16.24
CA VAL A 102 -12.67 -9.14 14.83
C VAL A 102 -11.62 -8.30 14.11
N GLY A 103 -11.62 -6.98 14.35
CA GLY A 103 -10.66 -6.06 13.75
C GLY A 103 -9.22 -6.35 14.12
N LYS A 104 -8.95 -6.69 15.39
CA LYS A 104 -7.60 -7.10 15.84
C LYS A 104 -7.12 -8.33 15.06
N PHE A 105 -7.96 -9.36 14.98
CA PHE A 105 -7.65 -10.58 14.21
C PHE A 105 -7.36 -10.26 12.74
N LEU A 106 -8.23 -9.49 12.08
CA LEU A 106 -8.05 -9.13 10.68
C LEU A 106 -6.73 -8.40 10.44
N ARG A 107 -6.35 -7.48 11.35
CA ARG A 107 -5.14 -6.69 11.21
C ARG A 107 -3.88 -7.51 11.51
N ASP A 108 -3.92 -8.38 12.51
CA ASP A 108 -2.78 -9.24 12.85
C ASP A 108 -2.41 -10.21 11.70
N TYR A 109 -3.39 -10.55 10.84
CA TYR A 109 -3.19 -11.41 9.65
C TYR A 109 -3.27 -10.66 8.31
N HIS A 110 -3.30 -9.33 8.32
CA HIS A 110 -3.44 -8.47 7.12
C HIS A 110 -4.68 -8.77 6.25
N LEU A 111 -5.68 -9.45 6.81
CA LEU A 111 -6.93 -9.77 6.11
C LEU A 111 -7.81 -8.52 5.90
N ASP A 112 -7.58 -7.48 6.69
CA ASP A 112 -8.27 -6.19 6.53
C ASP A 112 -7.92 -5.51 5.19
N GLU A 113 -6.80 -5.87 4.58
CA GLU A 113 -6.34 -5.29 3.32
C GLU A 113 -6.83 -6.04 2.06
N LEU A 114 -7.49 -7.21 2.23
CA LEU A 114 -8.03 -7.98 1.10
C LEU A 114 -8.90 -7.16 0.12
N PRO A 115 -9.76 -6.20 0.55
CA PRO A 115 -10.53 -5.38 -0.37
C PRO A 115 -9.67 -4.52 -1.33
N GLN A 116 -8.38 -4.32 -1.06
CA GLN A 116 -7.49 -3.62 -1.98
C GLN A 116 -7.30 -4.37 -3.31
N LEU A 117 -7.62 -5.67 -3.39
CA LEU A 117 -7.66 -6.39 -4.66
C LEU A 117 -8.60 -5.70 -5.68
N PHE A 118 -9.69 -5.08 -5.23
CA PHE A 118 -10.54 -4.26 -6.09
C PHE A 118 -9.82 -2.99 -6.58
N ASN A 119 -8.96 -2.37 -5.76
CA ASN A 119 -8.11 -1.25 -6.21
C ASN A 119 -7.10 -1.70 -7.28
N VAL A 120 -6.56 -2.92 -7.13
CA VAL A 120 -5.69 -3.51 -8.16
C VAL A 120 -6.46 -3.69 -9.47
N VAL A 121 -7.65 -4.29 -9.45
CA VAL A 121 -8.47 -4.48 -10.67
C VAL A 121 -8.83 -3.15 -11.32
N LYS A 122 -9.23 -2.14 -10.53
CA LYS A 122 -9.53 -0.78 -11.02
C LYS A 122 -8.33 -0.08 -11.67
N GLY A 123 -7.10 -0.41 -11.29
CA GLY A 123 -5.89 0.23 -11.78
C GLY A 123 -5.31 1.31 -10.87
N ASP A 124 -5.89 1.49 -9.70
CA ASP A 124 -5.38 2.40 -8.68
C ASP A 124 -4.09 1.87 -8.04
N MET A 125 -4.01 0.53 -7.89
CA MET A 125 -2.92 -0.17 -7.22
C MET A 125 -2.32 -1.30 -8.07
N SER A 126 -1.22 -1.85 -7.59
CA SER A 126 -0.45 -3.01 -8.06
C SER A 126 -0.19 -3.94 -6.88
N PHE A 127 0.24 -5.19 -7.11
CA PHE A 127 0.71 -6.04 -6.01
C PHE A 127 1.99 -5.48 -5.39
N VAL A 128 2.95 -5.07 -6.21
CA VAL A 128 4.23 -4.51 -5.74
C VAL A 128 4.37 -3.07 -6.18
N GLY A 129 4.67 -2.20 -5.23
CA GLY A 129 4.87 -0.77 -5.43
C GLY A 129 4.97 -0.02 -4.12
N PRO A 130 5.27 1.29 -4.14
CA PRO A 130 5.34 2.11 -2.94
C PRO A 130 4.00 2.10 -2.18
N ARG A 131 4.06 2.18 -0.85
CA ARG A 131 2.86 2.26 -0.03
C ARG A 131 2.12 3.57 -0.30
N PRO A 132 0.78 3.54 -0.55
CA PRO A 132 0.02 4.77 -0.77
C PRO A 132 -0.11 5.57 0.53
N GLU A 133 0.34 6.82 0.50
CA GLU A 133 0.30 7.70 1.67
C GLU A 133 -0.84 8.72 1.59
N ARG A 134 -1.24 9.25 2.75
CA ARG A 134 -2.18 10.40 2.84
C ARG A 134 -1.45 11.67 2.43
N LYS A 135 -2.18 12.58 1.77
CA LYS A 135 -1.60 13.85 1.31
C LYS A 135 -0.85 14.60 2.42
N VAL A 136 -1.38 14.61 3.64
CA VAL A 136 -0.77 15.30 4.78
C VAL A 136 0.64 14.77 5.14
N PHE A 137 0.89 13.47 4.95
CA PHE A 137 2.23 12.90 5.17
C PHE A 137 3.14 13.17 3.98
N ILE A 138 2.60 13.10 2.76
CA ILE A 138 3.34 13.42 1.54
C ILE A 138 3.86 14.87 1.59
N ASP A 139 3.02 15.82 1.95
CA ASP A 139 3.40 17.23 2.04
C ASP A 139 4.59 17.40 3.01
N ARG A 140 4.53 16.76 4.19
CA ARG A 140 5.64 16.77 5.15
C ARG A 140 6.91 16.09 4.64
N ILE A 141 6.78 14.99 3.90
CA ILE A 141 7.95 14.33 3.29
C ILE A 141 8.55 15.24 2.23
N MET A 142 7.73 15.87 1.38
CA MET A 142 8.18 16.76 0.32
C MET A 142 8.85 18.05 0.83
N GLU A 143 8.52 18.52 2.03
CA GLU A 143 9.24 19.60 2.71
C GLU A 143 10.70 19.23 3.01
N ASN A 144 10.98 17.94 3.25
CA ASN A 144 12.32 17.42 3.57
C ASN A 144 13.04 16.85 2.35
N ASN A 145 12.29 16.23 1.42
CA ASN A 145 12.85 15.61 0.21
C ASN A 145 11.84 15.68 -0.95
N SER A 146 12.08 16.62 -1.87
CA SER A 146 11.24 16.85 -3.05
C SER A 146 11.24 15.68 -4.04
N ASN A 147 12.20 14.75 -3.94
CA ASN A 147 12.26 13.57 -4.81
C ASN A 147 11.07 12.63 -4.64
N TYR A 148 10.21 12.84 -3.63
CA TYR A 148 8.95 12.10 -3.52
C TYR A 148 8.10 12.15 -4.80
N VAL A 149 8.23 13.20 -5.61
CA VAL A 149 7.52 13.35 -6.89
C VAL A 149 7.78 12.17 -7.84
N TYR A 150 8.93 11.53 -7.76
CA TYR A 150 9.27 10.37 -8.60
C TYR A 150 8.52 9.09 -8.20
N VAL A 151 8.05 8.99 -6.96
CA VAL A 151 7.19 7.88 -6.48
C VAL A 151 5.90 7.81 -7.31
N TYR A 152 5.40 8.94 -7.78
CA TYR A 152 4.21 9.02 -8.63
C TYR A 152 4.37 8.37 -10.02
N LYS A 153 5.59 8.00 -10.42
CA LYS A 153 5.84 7.21 -11.65
C LYS A 153 5.37 5.76 -11.50
N MET A 154 5.09 5.32 -10.28
CA MET A 154 4.65 3.94 -9.97
C MET A 154 3.21 3.91 -9.46
N ARG A 155 2.52 2.78 -9.70
CA ARG A 155 1.28 2.50 -8.97
C ARG A 155 1.63 2.08 -7.54
N PRO A 156 0.87 2.56 -6.54
CA PRO A 156 1.02 2.05 -5.17
C PRO A 156 0.84 0.54 -5.11
N GLY A 157 1.55 -0.11 -4.18
CA GLY A 157 1.50 -1.56 -3.99
C GLY A 157 0.73 -1.99 -2.75
N LEU A 158 0.25 -3.24 -2.78
CA LEU A 158 -0.17 -3.95 -1.57
C LEU A 158 1.05 -4.28 -0.69
N THR A 159 2.18 -4.55 -1.32
CA THR A 159 3.48 -4.76 -0.66
C THR A 159 4.60 -4.02 -1.37
N SER A 160 5.72 -3.85 -0.68
CA SER A 160 6.94 -3.25 -1.22
C SER A 160 8.19 -3.81 -0.53
N ALA A 161 9.36 -3.58 -1.11
CA ALA A 161 10.62 -3.83 -0.42
C ALA A 161 10.70 -3.03 0.89
N ALA A 162 10.28 -1.77 0.87
CA ALA A 162 10.26 -0.90 2.05
C ALA A 162 9.35 -1.46 3.16
N THR A 163 8.17 -2.01 2.83
CA THR A 163 7.27 -2.64 3.81
C THR A 163 7.94 -3.85 4.48
N LEU A 164 8.68 -4.65 3.72
CA LEU A 164 9.34 -5.86 4.24
C LEU A 164 10.53 -5.57 5.17
N TYR A 165 11.27 -4.47 4.92
CA TYR A 165 12.56 -4.23 5.56
C TYR A 165 12.59 -3.03 6.50
N ASN A 166 11.74 -2.01 6.32
CA ASN A 166 11.71 -0.80 7.15
C ASN A 166 10.64 -0.85 8.26
N GLY A 167 9.72 -1.82 8.22
CA GLY A 167 8.67 -1.96 9.22
C GLY A 167 7.71 -0.75 9.30
N TYR A 168 7.25 -0.44 10.51
CA TYR A 168 6.29 0.64 10.74
C TYR A 168 6.98 2.01 10.65
N THR A 169 6.45 2.92 9.81
CA THR A 169 7.03 4.26 9.57
C THR A 169 6.23 5.33 10.31
N ASP A 170 6.52 5.48 11.58
CA ASP A 170 5.89 6.41 12.52
C ASP A 170 6.68 7.72 12.71
N THR A 171 7.95 7.73 12.32
CA THR A 171 8.83 8.91 12.41
C THR A 171 9.19 9.46 11.03
N MET A 172 9.56 10.75 10.95
CA MET A 172 10.00 11.37 9.70
C MET A 172 11.25 10.67 9.14
N GLU A 173 12.18 10.30 9.99
CA GLU A 173 13.39 9.57 9.58
C GLU A 173 13.04 8.26 8.86
N LYS A 174 12.14 7.44 9.43
CA LYS A 174 11.68 6.20 8.81
C LYS A 174 10.89 6.45 7.51
N MET A 175 10.16 7.57 7.42
CA MET A 175 9.46 7.96 6.19
C MET A 175 10.45 8.32 5.07
N LEU A 176 11.55 8.99 5.39
CA LEU A 176 12.62 9.32 4.44
C LEU A 176 13.39 8.07 4.02
N ILE A 177 13.73 7.17 4.95
CA ILE A 177 14.32 5.85 4.61
C ILE A 177 13.41 5.07 3.66
N ARG A 178 12.09 5.07 3.93
CA ARG A 178 11.11 4.44 3.01
C ARG A 178 11.17 5.08 1.63
N LEU A 179 11.20 6.42 1.57
CA LEU A 179 11.30 7.13 0.30
C LEU A 179 12.54 6.70 -0.49
N ASP A 180 13.69 6.62 0.16
CA ASP A 180 14.94 6.19 -0.48
C ASP A 180 14.81 4.77 -1.04
N MET A 181 14.22 3.83 -0.28
CA MET A 181 13.95 2.47 -0.74
C MET A 181 12.95 2.42 -1.91
N ASP A 182 11.92 3.27 -1.91
CA ASP A 182 10.95 3.35 -3.00
C ASP A 182 11.58 3.95 -4.28
N LEU A 183 12.51 4.90 -4.14
CA LEU A 183 13.30 5.46 -5.25
C LEU A 183 14.30 4.45 -5.81
N GLU A 184 14.97 3.69 -4.93
CA GLU A 184 15.82 2.57 -5.33
C GLU A 184 15.00 1.51 -6.09
N TYR A 185 13.83 1.15 -5.58
CA TYR A 185 12.94 0.23 -6.28
C TYR A 185 12.55 0.77 -7.66
N LEU A 186 12.23 2.05 -7.84
CA LEU A 186 11.92 2.63 -9.15
C LEU A 186 13.05 2.40 -10.16
N THR A 187 14.30 2.56 -9.73
CA THR A 187 15.50 2.48 -10.59
C THR A 187 16.03 1.07 -10.80
N THR A 188 15.54 0.08 -10.04
CA THR A 188 16.03 -1.31 -10.07
C THR A 188 14.95 -2.34 -10.31
N ARG A 189 13.67 -1.94 -10.30
CA ARG A 189 12.54 -2.87 -10.37
C ARG A 189 12.53 -3.71 -11.64
N SER A 190 12.11 -4.96 -11.48
CA SER A 190 11.96 -5.93 -12.55
C SER A 190 10.80 -6.88 -12.25
N LEU A 191 10.29 -7.60 -13.26
CA LEU A 191 9.24 -8.60 -13.06
C LEU A 191 9.68 -9.71 -12.10
N TRP A 192 10.93 -10.11 -12.16
CA TRP A 192 11.50 -11.11 -11.24
C TRP A 192 11.63 -10.55 -9.82
N GLY A 193 12.08 -9.31 -9.67
CA GLY A 193 12.15 -8.62 -8.39
C GLY A 193 10.78 -8.54 -7.72
N ASP A 194 9.74 -8.19 -8.48
CA ASP A 194 8.36 -8.14 -7.99
C ASP A 194 7.88 -9.53 -7.51
N PHE A 195 8.14 -10.57 -8.30
CA PHE A 195 7.80 -11.94 -7.90
C PHE A 195 8.49 -12.33 -6.58
N MET A 196 9.77 -12.00 -6.42
CA MET A 196 10.51 -12.26 -5.17
C MET A 196 9.95 -11.50 -3.97
N ILE A 197 9.53 -10.23 -4.16
CA ILE A 197 8.88 -9.43 -3.10
C ILE A 197 7.56 -10.08 -2.67
N ILE A 198 6.73 -10.52 -3.63
CA ILE A 198 5.46 -11.22 -3.34
C ILE A 198 5.73 -12.49 -2.54
N CYS A 199 6.67 -13.33 -2.97
CA CYS A 199 7.02 -14.56 -2.25
C CYS A 199 7.50 -14.29 -0.82
N LYS A 200 8.40 -13.30 -0.63
CA LYS A 200 8.89 -12.91 0.70
C LYS A 200 7.78 -12.37 1.58
N THR A 201 6.86 -11.57 1.03
CA THR A 201 5.69 -11.07 1.76
C THR A 201 4.79 -12.21 2.23
N ALA A 202 4.48 -13.15 1.34
CA ALA A 202 3.67 -14.32 1.68
C ALA A 202 4.32 -15.16 2.80
N LEU A 203 5.62 -15.41 2.71
CA LEU A 203 6.37 -16.11 3.76
C LEU A 203 6.38 -15.35 5.08
N ALA A 204 6.53 -14.02 5.04
CA ALA A 204 6.50 -13.20 6.24
C ALA A 204 5.14 -13.25 6.94
N ILE A 205 4.03 -13.16 6.19
CA ILE A 205 2.68 -13.29 6.72
C ILE A 205 2.45 -14.68 7.34
N ILE A 206 2.82 -15.75 6.64
CA ILE A 206 2.65 -17.13 7.12
C ILE A 206 3.50 -17.39 8.38
N SER A 207 4.70 -16.82 8.46
CA SER A 207 5.58 -16.95 9.63
C SER A 207 5.17 -16.07 10.80
N GLY A 208 4.10 -15.27 10.68
CA GLY A 208 3.65 -14.34 11.74
C GLY A 208 4.59 -13.16 11.97
N LYS A 209 5.50 -12.89 11.04
CA LYS A 209 6.37 -11.70 11.12
C LYS A 209 5.52 -10.46 10.87
N LYS A 210 5.59 -9.49 11.79
CA LYS A 210 4.97 -8.17 11.57
C LYS A 210 5.74 -7.43 10.46
N ILE A 211 5.05 -7.03 9.42
CA ILE A 211 5.55 -6.28 8.28
C ILE A 211 4.84 -4.93 8.19
#